data_b2b702f532518dd6ec1ee98ef07363dd
#
_entry.id   b2b702f532518dd6ec1ee98ef07363dd
#
_cell.length_a   1.000
_cell.length_b   1.000
_cell.length_c   1.000
_cell.angle_alpha   90.00
_cell.angle_beta   90.00
_cell.angle_gamma   90.00
#
_symmetry.space_group_name_H-M   'P 1'
#
loop_
_entity.id
_entity.type
_entity.pdbx_description
1 polymer ?
#
loop_
_entity_poly.entity_id
_entity_poly.type
_entity_poly.pdbx_seq_one_letter_code
_entity_poly.pdbx_strand_id
1 'polypeptide(L)'
;MFVRDCMTRDPVTVRPGSDPLAGMMLLRSGRFRHLPVVDGDGRLAGIVVRDDLELFLSTAGSPGVAKRQHRIGQVMVRKVVTVPPDCPLEEAAARMVAHKIGCLPVVEAGRLVGIITETDIFEQLAAALGGGSDSLRLTVQVADAPGQLAEVAGRIAAVQGNIGSVVAYDAGRPGRIN
;
A
#
# COMPACT_ATOMS: atom_id res chain seq x y z
N MET A 1 -4.47 1.75 13.69
CA MET A 1 -4.11 2.65 12.55
C MET A 1 -5.03 2.34 11.39
N PHE A 2 -5.50 3.33 10.66
CA PHE A 2 -6.40 3.14 9.53
C PHE A 2 -5.71 3.57 8.22
N VAL A 3 -6.23 3.09 7.10
CA VAL A 3 -5.71 3.43 5.76
C VAL A 3 -5.63 4.94 5.54
N ARG A 4 -6.63 5.72 5.99
CA ARG A 4 -6.65 7.19 5.87
C ARG A 4 -5.48 7.91 6.56
N ASP A 5 -4.82 7.24 7.52
CA ASP A 5 -3.73 7.82 8.30
C ASP A 5 -2.39 7.79 7.55
N CYS A 6 -2.26 6.88 6.55
CA CYS A 6 -1.01 6.62 5.83
C CYS A 6 -1.16 6.54 4.30
N MET A 7 -2.38 6.59 3.74
CA MET A 7 -2.58 6.60 2.29
C MET A 7 -2.05 7.86 1.63
N THR A 8 -1.62 7.77 0.38
CA THR A 8 -1.46 8.95 -0.48
C THR A 8 -2.84 9.47 -0.85
N ARG A 9 -3.16 10.70 -0.43
CA ARG A 9 -4.40 11.40 -0.78
C ARG A 9 -4.29 12.00 -2.17
N ASP A 10 -5.43 12.14 -2.86
CA ASP A 10 -5.50 12.75 -4.20
C ASP A 10 -4.41 12.24 -5.16
N PRO A 11 -4.33 10.91 -5.37
CA PRO A 11 -3.28 10.33 -6.19
C PRO A 11 -3.37 10.83 -7.64
N VAL A 12 -2.23 10.82 -8.33
CA VAL A 12 -2.20 11.09 -9.76
C VAL A 12 -3.07 10.06 -10.47
N THR A 13 -3.97 10.52 -11.33
CA THR A 13 -4.92 9.67 -12.06
C THR A 13 -4.89 9.94 -13.55
N VAL A 14 -5.42 9.01 -14.33
CA VAL A 14 -5.70 9.17 -15.77
C VAL A 14 -7.13 8.78 -16.08
N ARG A 15 -7.57 9.06 -17.30
CA ARG A 15 -8.89 8.63 -17.80
C ARG A 15 -8.76 7.42 -18.73
N PRO A 16 -9.83 6.62 -18.91
CA PRO A 16 -9.81 5.50 -19.85
C PRO A 16 -9.42 5.90 -21.28
N GLY A 17 -9.74 7.14 -21.68
CA GLY A 17 -9.41 7.71 -22.98
C GLY A 17 -8.00 8.28 -23.11
N SER A 18 -7.22 8.34 -22.03
CA SER A 18 -5.86 8.91 -22.04
C SER A 18 -4.89 8.10 -22.91
N ASP A 19 -3.87 8.79 -23.40
CA ASP A 19 -2.77 8.17 -24.14
C ASP A 19 -1.91 7.31 -23.21
N PRO A 20 -1.65 6.03 -23.57
CA PRO A 20 -0.78 5.13 -22.81
C PRO A 20 0.64 5.68 -22.62
N LEU A 21 1.21 6.37 -23.62
CA LEU A 21 2.55 6.94 -23.51
C LEU A 21 2.59 8.07 -22.46
N ALA A 22 1.57 8.94 -22.44
CA ALA A 22 1.44 9.94 -21.39
C ALA A 22 1.29 9.30 -20.00
N GLY A 23 0.53 8.22 -19.87
CA GLY A 23 0.44 7.43 -18.64
C GLY A 23 1.80 6.88 -18.18
N MET A 24 2.59 6.33 -19.11
CA MET A 24 3.95 5.85 -18.83
C MET A 24 4.89 6.99 -18.37
N MET A 25 4.80 8.17 -18.96
CA MET A 25 5.58 9.33 -18.52
C MET A 25 5.24 9.73 -17.09
N LEU A 26 3.95 9.72 -16.71
CA LEU A 26 3.51 10.00 -15.33
C LEU A 26 4.07 8.97 -14.35
N LEU A 27 3.99 7.68 -14.66
CA LEU A 27 4.53 6.60 -13.82
C LEU A 27 6.04 6.75 -13.61
N ARG A 28 6.79 7.11 -14.65
CA ARG A 28 8.25 7.27 -14.58
C ARG A 28 8.64 8.54 -13.81
N SER A 29 8.03 9.68 -14.11
CA SER A 29 8.34 10.96 -13.43
C SER A 29 7.96 10.94 -11.96
N GLY A 30 6.84 10.31 -11.61
CA GLY A 30 6.36 10.18 -10.24
C GLY A 30 7.01 9.03 -9.45
N ARG A 31 7.83 8.17 -10.11
CA ARG A 31 8.46 6.99 -9.50
C ARG A 31 7.48 6.03 -8.83
N PHE A 32 6.24 6.00 -9.30
CA PHE A 32 5.24 5.04 -8.82
C PHE A 32 4.97 3.94 -9.85
N ARG A 33 4.39 2.83 -9.40
CA ARG A 33 4.14 1.64 -10.23
C ARG A 33 2.68 1.47 -10.62
N HIS A 34 1.79 2.21 -9.99
CA HIS A 34 0.35 2.07 -10.12
C HIS A 34 -0.29 3.42 -10.44
N LEU A 35 -1.20 3.43 -11.39
CA LEU A 35 -1.87 4.64 -11.85
C LEU A 35 -3.38 4.37 -11.87
N PRO A 36 -4.14 4.89 -10.89
CA PRO A 36 -5.59 4.75 -10.89
C PRO A 36 -6.22 5.43 -12.11
N VAL A 37 -7.22 4.78 -12.67
CA VAL A 37 -7.99 5.29 -13.81
C VAL A 37 -9.37 5.69 -13.31
N VAL A 38 -9.74 6.94 -13.52
CA VAL A 38 -11.02 7.48 -13.08
C VAL A 38 -11.87 7.96 -14.26
N ASP A 39 -13.19 7.93 -14.10
CA ASP A 39 -14.12 8.51 -15.06
C ASP A 39 -14.29 10.03 -14.90
N GLY A 40 -15.26 10.62 -15.62
CA GLY A 40 -15.54 12.05 -15.58
C GLY A 40 -16.02 12.55 -14.20
N ASP A 41 -16.60 11.66 -13.39
CA ASP A 41 -17.16 11.96 -12.07
C ASP A 41 -16.17 11.66 -10.92
N GLY A 42 -14.95 11.24 -11.24
CA GLY A 42 -13.91 10.86 -10.26
C GLY A 42 -14.12 9.46 -9.66
N ARG A 43 -14.96 8.63 -10.30
CA ARG A 43 -15.15 7.24 -9.87
C ARG A 43 -14.07 6.35 -10.43
N LEU A 44 -13.64 5.38 -9.64
CA LEU A 44 -12.63 4.42 -10.08
C LEU A 44 -13.16 3.54 -11.22
N ALA A 45 -12.54 3.67 -12.40
CA ALA A 45 -12.85 2.87 -13.59
C ALA A 45 -11.90 1.68 -13.77
N GLY A 46 -10.70 1.75 -13.16
CA GLY A 46 -9.68 0.72 -13.28
C GLY A 46 -8.35 1.16 -12.67
N ILE A 47 -7.32 0.34 -12.89
CA ILE A 47 -5.95 0.67 -12.53
C ILE A 47 -4.99 0.21 -13.63
N VAL A 48 -3.93 0.95 -13.84
CA VAL A 48 -2.82 0.58 -14.74
C VAL A 48 -1.58 0.30 -13.92
N VAL A 49 -0.94 -0.82 -14.19
CA VAL A 49 0.36 -1.18 -13.62
C VAL A 49 1.44 -0.84 -14.65
N ARG A 50 2.58 -0.36 -14.18
CA ARG A 50 3.68 0.08 -15.06
C ARG A 50 4.13 -1.02 -16.01
N ASP A 51 4.30 -2.24 -15.51
CA ASP A 51 4.84 -3.36 -16.29
C ASP A 51 3.86 -3.79 -17.40
N ASP A 52 2.55 -3.80 -17.11
CA ASP A 52 1.51 -4.09 -18.12
C ASP A 52 1.48 -3.01 -19.21
N LEU A 53 1.66 -1.75 -18.81
CA LEU A 53 1.68 -0.63 -19.75
C LEU A 53 2.96 -0.64 -20.61
N GLU A 54 4.09 -1.03 -20.03
CA GLU A 54 5.36 -1.19 -20.73
C GLU A 54 5.28 -2.32 -21.79
N LEU A 55 4.72 -3.47 -21.40
CA LEU A 55 4.45 -4.57 -22.31
C LEU A 55 3.48 -4.16 -23.43
N PHE A 56 2.39 -3.48 -23.09
CA PHE A 56 1.42 -2.99 -24.08
C PHE A 56 2.07 -2.06 -25.10
N LEU A 57 2.88 -1.10 -24.66
CA LEU A 57 3.57 -0.15 -25.54
C LEU A 57 4.62 -0.82 -26.41
N SER A 58 5.33 -1.84 -25.90
CA SER A 58 6.33 -2.57 -26.68
C SER A 58 5.69 -3.38 -27.82
N THR A 59 4.50 -3.93 -27.60
CA THR A 59 3.77 -4.71 -28.62
C THR A 59 3.02 -3.82 -29.62
N ALA A 60 2.55 -2.65 -29.17
CA ALA A 60 1.81 -1.69 -29.99
C ALA A 60 2.70 -0.93 -31.01
N GLY A 61 4.02 -0.89 -30.79
CA GLY A 61 5.00 -0.19 -31.61
C GLY A 61 5.55 -0.96 -32.81
N SER A 62 5.05 -2.16 -33.13
CA SER A 62 5.55 -2.94 -34.26
C SER A 62 5.26 -2.25 -35.60
N PRO A 63 6.25 -2.21 -36.54
CA PRO A 63 6.06 -1.66 -37.89
C PRO A 63 4.94 -2.37 -38.65
N GLY A 64 3.89 -1.66 -39.06
CA GLY A 64 2.75 -2.21 -39.79
C GLY A 64 1.43 -2.16 -39.02
N VAL A 65 1.41 -1.88 -37.74
CA VAL A 65 0.20 -1.50 -37.00
C VAL A 65 -0.07 -0.02 -37.27
N ALA A 66 -1.08 0.27 -38.11
CA ALA A 66 -1.56 1.64 -38.30
C ALA A 66 -1.67 2.32 -36.95
N LYS A 67 -1.35 3.66 -36.87
CA LYS A 67 -1.48 4.49 -35.67
C LYS A 67 -2.92 4.42 -35.12
N ARG A 68 -3.33 3.26 -34.61
CA ARG A 68 -4.55 3.15 -33.81
C ARG A 68 -4.30 4.01 -32.59
N GLN A 69 -5.19 4.93 -32.35
CA GLN A 69 -5.15 5.71 -31.12
C GLN A 69 -5.33 4.75 -29.93
N HIS A 70 -4.22 4.27 -29.38
CA HIS A 70 -4.26 3.43 -28.19
C HIS A 70 -4.78 4.23 -27.01
N ARG A 71 -5.49 3.57 -26.11
CA ARG A 71 -6.13 4.19 -24.94
C ARG A 71 -5.81 3.37 -23.70
N ILE A 72 -5.66 4.05 -22.58
CA ILE A 72 -5.46 3.42 -21.25
C ILE A 72 -6.53 2.36 -20.97
N GLY A 73 -7.77 2.62 -21.39
CA GLY A 73 -8.89 1.68 -21.22
C GLY A 73 -8.71 0.31 -21.88
N GLN A 74 -7.71 0.14 -22.77
CA GLN A 74 -7.39 -1.13 -23.43
C GLN A 74 -6.43 -2.00 -22.58
N VAL A 75 -5.66 -1.39 -21.70
CA VAL A 75 -4.64 -2.05 -20.88
C VAL A 75 -4.99 -2.07 -19.38
N MET A 76 -5.89 -1.20 -18.92
CA MET A 76 -6.25 -1.13 -17.51
C MET A 76 -6.94 -2.39 -17.01
N VAL A 77 -6.65 -2.78 -15.77
CA VAL A 77 -7.40 -3.77 -15.01
C VAL A 77 -8.68 -3.13 -14.50
N ARG A 78 -9.85 -3.71 -14.81
CA ARG A 78 -11.16 -3.16 -14.44
C ARG A 78 -11.70 -3.65 -13.12
N LYS A 79 -11.43 -4.93 -12.78
CA LYS A 79 -11.84 -5.52 -11.50
C LYS A 79 -10.79 -5.20 -10.44
N VAL A 80 -10.90 -4.04 -9.84
CA VAL A 80 -9.93 -3.54 -8.87
C VAL A 80 -10.42 -3.84 -7.46
N VAL A 81 -9.55 -4.43 -6.64
CA VAL A 81 -9.77 -4.58 -5.21
C VAL A 81 -9.54 -3.22 -4.55
N THR A 82 -10.49 -2.77 -3.76
CA THR A 82 -10.45 -1.45 -3.10
C THR A 82 -10.68 -1.58 -1.60
N VAL A 83 -10.37 -0.53 -0.85
CA VAL A 83 -10.66 -0.40 0.57
C VAL A 83 -11.30 0.97 0.87
N PRO A 84 -12.11 1.09 1.92
CA PRO A 84 -12.54 2.40 2.41
C PRO A 84 -11.44 3.06 3.25
N PRO A 85 -11.51 4.39 3.50
CA PRO A 85 -10.51 5.12 4.30
C PRO A 85 -10.37 4.64 5.74
N ASP A 86 -11.44 4.12 6.32
CA ASP A 86 -11.50 3.59 7.69
C ASP A 86 -11.16 2.10 7.81
N CYS A 87 -10.69 1.48 6.73
CA CYS A 87 -10.16 0.11 6.76
C CYS A 87 -8.96 0.04 7.71
N PRO A 88 -8.90 -0.94 8.64
CA PRO A 88 -7.70 -1.21 9.41
C PRO A 88 -6.50 -1.53 8.51
N LEU A 89 -5.31 -1.03 8.89
CA LEU A 89 -4.12 -1.19 8.06
C LEU A 89 -3.72 -2.65 7.87
N GLU A 90 -3.86 -3.45 8.91
CA GLU A 90 -3.61 -4.90 8.89
C GLU A 90 -4.58 -5.64 7.96
N GLU A 91 -5.83 -5.18 7.84
CA GLU A 91 -6.79 -5.75 6.90
C GLU A 91 -6.41 -5.38 5.45
N ALA A 92 -5.99 -4.14 5.20
CA ALA A 92 -5.47 -3.74 3.90
C ALA A 92 -4.26 -4.58 3.49
N ALA A 93 -3.30 -4.80 4.41
CA ALA A 93 -2.15 -5.67 4.20
C ALA A 93 -2.58 -7.11 3.86
N ALA A 94 -3.51 -7.69 4.64
CA ALA A 94 -4.03 -9.03 4.41
C ALA A 94 -4.69 -9.16 3.02
N ARG A 95 -5.44 -8.14 2.58
CA ARG A 95 -6.04 -8.11 1.23
C ARG A 95 -4.97 -8.06 0.13
N MET A 96 -3.91 -7.27 0.30
CA MET A 96 -2.79 -7.24 -0.68
C MET A 96 -2.14 -8.61 -0.81
N VAL A 97 -1.86 -9.29 0.31
CA VAL A 97 -1.29 -10.65 0.32
C VAL A 97 -2.24 -11.66 -0.33
N ALA A 98 -3.51 -11.66 0.06
CA ALA A 98 -4.50 -12.62 -0.45
C ALA A 98 -4.72 -12.51 -1.97
N HIS A 99 -4.67 -11.28 -2.50
CA HIS A 99 -4.86 -11.01 -3.93
C HIS A 99 -3.55 -10.90 -4.72
N LYS A 100 -2.38 -10.98 -4.05
CA LYS A 100 -1.04 -10.81 -4.65
C LYS A 100 -0.91 -9.49 -5.41
N ILE A 101 -1.35 -8.39 -4.80
CA ILE A 101 -1.33 -7.05 -5.37
C ILE A 101 -0.56 -6.10 -4.45
N GLY A 102 0.20 -5.17 -5.04
CA GLY A 102 1.06 -4.22 -4.32
C GLY A 102 0.40 -2.88 -3.97
N CYS A 103 -0.89 -2.70 -4.26
CA CYS A 103 -1.63 -1.49 -3.91
C CYS A 103 -3.13 -1.72 -3.84
N LEU A 104 -3.81 -0.82 -3.13
CA LEU A 104 -5.27 -0.75 -3.06
C LEU A 104 -5.71 0.70 -3.26
N PRO A 105 -6.49 1.02 -4.30
CA PRO A 105 -7.19 2.29 -4.36
C PRO A 105 -8.15 2.43 -3.20
N VAL A 106 -8.18 3.62 -2.60
CA VAL A 106 -9.04 3.96 -1.48
C VAL A 106 -10.26 4.68 -2.03
N VAL A 107 -11.44 4.13 -1.77
CA VAL A 107 -12.70 4.61 -2.34
C VAL A 107 -13.68 4.96 -1.22
N GLU A 108 -14.27 6.15 -1.32
CA GLU A 108 -15.32 6.63 -0.42
C GLU A 108 -16.49 7.15 -1.24
N ALA A 109 -17.71 6.75 -0.89
CA ALA A 109 -18.93 7.11 -1.62
C ALA A 109 -18.82 6.90 -3.15
N GLY A 110 -18.11 5.85 -3.58
CA GLY A 110 -17.90 5.51 -5.00
C GLY A 110 -16.82 6.32 -5.71
N ARG A 111 -16.16 7.27 -5.04
CA ARG A 111 -15.09 8.11 -5.60
C ARG A 111 -13.72 7.69 -5.08
N LEU A 112 -12.71 7.83 -5.92
CA LEU A 112 -11.33 7.63 -5.51
C LEU A 112 -10.89 8.81 -4.61
N VAL A 113 -10.44 8.50 -3.38
CA VAL A 113 -9.96 9.49 -2.42
C VAL A 113 -8.50 9.30 -2.04
N GLY A 114 -7.91 8.15 -2.40
CA GLY A 114 -6.52 7.86 -2.10
C GLY A 114 -6.04 6.57 -2.76
N ILE A 115 -4.78 6.27 -2.52
CA ILE A 115 -4.16 4.97 -2.81
C ILE A 115 -3.25 4.58 -1.65
N ILE A 116 -3.24 3.31 -1.28
CA ILE A 116 -2.30 2.75 -0.32
C ILE A 116 -1.50 1.65 -0.99
N THR A 117 -0.21 1.59 -0.72
CA THR A 117 0.73 0.64 -1.30
C THR A 117 1.43 -0.21 -0.24
N GLU A 118 2.08 -1.29 -0.65
CA GLU A 118 2.96 -2.08 0.23
C GLU A 118 4.02 -1.21 0.90
N THR A 119 4.57 -0.23 0.19
CA THR A 119 5.58 0.69 0.73
C THR A 119 5.03 1.48 1.90
N ASP A 120 3.82 2.02 1.78
CA ASP A 120 3.17 2.78 2.87
C ASP A 120 2.99 1.87 4.11
N ILE A 121 2.59 0.61 3.91
CA ILE A 121 2.43 -0.36 4.99
C ILE A 121 3.78 -0.68 5.64
N PHE A 122 4.84 -0.91 4.86
CA PHE A 122 6.18 -1.18 5.39
C PHE A 122 6.76 0.02 6.14
N GLU A 123 6.53 1.24 5.69
CA GLU A 123 6.94 2.45 6.39
C GLU A 123 6.26 2.56 7.76
N GLN A 124 4.95 2.29 7.84
CA GLN A 124 4.22 2.28 9.11
C GLN A 124 4.70 1.15 10.04
N LEU A 125 4.96 -0.03 9.49
CA LEU A 125 5.51 -1.14 10.27
C LEU A 125 6.90 -0.80 10.80
N ALA A 126 7.79 -0.24 9.98
CA ALA A 126 9.12 0.18 10.40
C ALA A 126 9.04 1.23 11.52
N ALA A 127 8.16 2.22 11.39
CA ALA A 127 7.95 3.23 12.43
C ALA A 127 7.42 2.61 13.73
N ALA A 128 6.41 1.71 13.64
CA ALA A 128 5.86 1.02 14.80
C ALA A 128 6.87 0.13 15.51
N LEU A 129 7.86 -0.40 14.80
CA LEU A 129 8.97 -1.19 15.34
C LEU A 129 10.15 -0.33 15.82
N GLY A 130 10.01 1.01 15.82
CA GLY A 130 11.08 1.93 16.26
C GLY A 130 12.17 2.15 15.20
N GLY A 131 11.91 1.80 13.94
CA GLY A 131 12.83 2.08 12.85
C GLY A 131 12.99 3.60 12.61
N GLY A 132 14.24 4.04 12.46
CA GLY A 132 14.55 5.45 12.20
C GLY A 132 14.52 6.39 13.42
N SER A 133 14.41 5.86 14.64
CA SER A 133 14.48 6.63 15.88
C SER A 133 15.78 6.30 16.65
N ASP A 134 16.34 7.30 17.37
CA ASP A 134 17.45 7.11 18.32
C ASP A 134 16.96 6.42 19.60
N SER A 135 16.33 5.25 19.46
CA SER A 135 15.74 4.50 20.55
C SER A 135 16.48 3.17 20.78
N LEU A 136 16.53 2.73 22.03
CA LEU A 136 17.06 1.42 22.38
C LEU A 136 15.97 0.35 22.17
N ARG A 137 16.29 -0.71 21.45
CA ARG A 137 15.44 -1.89 21.33
C ARG A 137 15.76 -2.87 22.47
N LEU A 138 14.73 -3.20 23.26
CA LEU A 138 14.78 -4.28 24.24
C LEU A 138 13.93 -5.45 23.73
N THR A 139 14.49 -6.65 23.73
CA THR A 139 13.75 -7.89 23.50
C THR A 139 13.73 -8.69 24.79
N VAL A 140 12.56 -8.89 25.35
CA VAL A 140 12.36 -9.57 26.62
C VAL A 140 11.45 -10.77 26.40
N GLN A 141 11.89 -11.94 26.84
CA GLN A 141 11.06 -13.14 26.88
C GLN A 141 10.47 -13.29 28.28
N VAL A 142 9.17 -13.38 28.36
CA VAL A 142 8.43 -13.53 29.61
C VAL A 142 7.46 -14.71 29.51
N ALA A 143 6.97 -15.20 30.65
CA ALA A 143 5.91 -16.21 30.65
C ALA A 143 4.62 -15.64 30.08
N ASP A 144 3.82 -16.47 29.41
CA ASP A 144 2.49 -16.08 28.97
C ASP A 144 1.53 -16.09 30.17
N ALA A 145 1.54 -14.99 30.93
CA ALA A 145 0.73 -14.82 32.14
C ALA A 145 0.27 -13.37 32.32
N PRO A 146 -0.89 -13.14 32.91
CA PRO A 146 -1.39 -11.82 33.21
C PRO A 146 -0.39 -11.00 34.03
N GLY A 147 -0.21 -9.71 33.69
CA GLY A 147 0.63 -8.77 34.42
C GLY A 147 2.09 -8.67 33.96
N GLN A 148 2.58 -9.56 33.11
CA GLN A 148 3.97 -9.56 32.65
C GLN A 148 4.38 -8.25 31.92
N LEU A 149 3.50 -7.74 31.05
CA LEU A 149 3.73 -6.46 30.38
C LEU A 149 3.80 -5.30 31.40
N ALA A 150 2.94 -5.31 32.40
CA ALA A 150 2.92 -4.27 33.44
C ALA A 150 4.21 -4.31 34.28
N GLU A 151 4.75 -5.50 34.59
CA GLU A 151 6.02 -5.65 35.31
C GLU A 151 7.20 -5.09 34.49
N VAL A 152 7.29 -5.45 33.21
CA VAL A 152 8.34 -4.92 32.32
C VAL A 152 8.25 -3.41 32.19
N ALA A 153 7.06 -2.87 31.96
CA ALA A 153 6.84 -1.43 31.87
C ALA A 153 7.21 -0.71 33.18
N GLY A 154 6.86 -1.29 34.33
CA GLY A 154 7.21 -0.73 35.65
C GLY A 154 8.72 -0.68 35.87
N ARG A 155 9.46 -1.71 35.46
CA ARG A 155 10.93 -1.71 35.55
C ARG A 155 11.58 -0.64 34.67
N ILE A 156 11.03 -0.42 33.44
CA ILE A 156 11.52 0.63 32.55
C ILE A 156 11.22 2.00 33.14
N ALA A 157 10.02 2.21 33.69
CA ALA A 157 9.64 3.47 34.34
C ALA A 157 10.53 3.78 35.59
N ALA A 158 10.91 2.77 36.36
CA ALA A 158 11.77 2.94 37.53
C ALA A 158 13.15 3.52 37.21
N VAL A 159 13.65 3.33 35.99
CA VAL A 159 14.89 3.95 35.51
C VAL A 159 14.60 5.18 34.59
N GLN A 160 13.43 5.77 34.72
CA GLN A 160 12.99 6.92 33.92
C GLN A 160 12.98 6.69 32.39
N GLY A 161 12.92 5.42 31.94
CA GLY A 161 12.78 5.07 30.56
C GLY A 161 11.37 5.36 30.04
N ASN A 162 11.29 5.83 28.79
CA ASN A 162 10.01 6.01 28.09
C ASN A 162 9.85 4.91 27.03
N ILE A 163 8.65 4.34 26.93
CA ILE A 163 8.33 3.30 25.95
C ILE A 163 7.70 3.97 24.72
N GLY A 164 8.42 4.01 23.60
CA GLY A 164 7.94 4.57 22.34
C GLY A 164 7.00 3.62 21.58
N SER A 165 7.28 2.31 21.63
CA SER A 165 6.43 1.28 21.02
C SER A 165 6.59 -0.06 21.73
N VAL A 166 5.55 -0.90 21.64
CA VAL A 166 5.57 -2.28 22.17
C VAL A 166 4.97 -3.20 21.12
N VAL A 167 5.69 -4.28 20.85
CA VAL A 167 5.17 -5.37 20.02
C VAL A 167 5.31 -6.66 20.82
N ALA A 168 4.19 -7.32 21.07
CA ALA A 168 4.16 -8.62 21.72
C ALA A 168 3.79 -9.71 20.70
N TYR A 169 4.52 -10.81 20.71
CA TYR A 169 4.25 -11.96 19.86
C TYR A 169 4.58 -13.25 20.60
N ASP A 170 3.91 -14.35 20.21
CA ASP A 170 4.18 -15.67 20.76
C ASP A 170 5.51 -16.21 20.20
N ALA A 171 6.53 -16.28 21.03
CA ALA A 171 7.85 -16.81 20.66
C ALA A 171 7.85 -18.36 20.50
N GLY A 172 6.80 -19.05 20.94
CA GLY A 172 6.67 -20.52 20.85
C GLY A 172 6.16 -21.03 19.50
N ARG A 173 5.69 -20.15 18.61
CA ARG A 173 5.28 -20.48 17.26
C ARG A 173 6.10 -19.72 16.25
N PRO A 174 7.24 -20.27 15.75
CA PRO A 174 7.84 -19.71 14.57
C PRO A 174 6.74 -19.76 13.46
N GLY A 175 6.37 -18.58 12.97
CA GLY A 175 5.34 -18.46 11.95
C GLY A 175 5.68 -19.39 10.77
N ARG A 176 4.82 -20.36 10.49
CA ARG A 176 4.86 -21.07 9.22
C ARG A 176 4.51 -20.03 8.15
N ILE A 177 5.52 -19.52 7.50
CA ILE A 177 5.38 -18.91 6.19
C ILE A 177 5.26 -20.08 5.23
N ASN A 178 4.05 -20.36 4.77
CA ASN A 178 3.80 -21.26 3.64
C ASN A 178 3.92 -20.45 2.35
#